data_a0f4d9c4a702729c53e191d7e8971e47
#
_entry.id   a0f4d9c4a702729c53e191d7e8971e47
#
_cell.length_a   1.000
_cell.length_b   1.000
_cell.length_c   1.000
_cell.angle_alpha   90.00
_cell.angle_beta   90.00
_cell.angle_gamma   90.00
#
_symmetry.space_group_name_H-M   'P 1'
#
loop_
_entity.id
_entity.type
_entity.pdbx_description
1 polymer ?
#
loop_
_entity_poly.entity_id
_entity_poly.type
_entity_poly.pdbx_seq_one_letter_code
_entity_poly.pdbx_strand_id
1 'polypeptide(L)'
;MRLKGLSSALVLAGVFCVTAANATVPVKGHPDTPGQSADRVPNGRGWGVDPAGPTGRAKPGGNGISYHGGPIMLNTVGVYYIWYGNWSGNTATSILGDLAGNIGGSPYFRINTTYKNGSNQFVSGNVAFLGSTTDSYSQGTSLSDTAIRTVVTNALNAGLPRDANGVYFVLTSADVTASSGFCTQYCGWHTHASIGGTDIKYSFVGNPDRCPSACEQQTTSPNGNAGADGMASIVAHELEEAVTDPDLNAWYDNRGYENADKCAWTFGTTQTAPNGSQYNMTLGSRQYLIQRNWVNASGGYCAVSYP
;
A
#
# COMPACT_ATOMS: atom_id res chain seq x y z
N MET A 1 70.95 6.99 50.19
CA MET A 1 70.10 7.91 49.42
C MET A 1 69.17 7.06 48.58
N ARG A 2 67.89 6.91 48.93
CA ARG A 2 66.92 6.01 48.33
C ARG A 2 66.03 6.87 47.37
N LEU A 3 66.07 6.59 46.11
CA LEU A 3 65.12 7.14 45.14
C LEU A 3 63.80 6.28 45.15
N LYS A 4 62.70 6.94 45.42
CA LYS A 4 61.37 6.36 45.31
C LYS A 4 60.89 6.50 43.84
N GLY A 5 60.58 5.36 43.17
CA GLY A 5 59.94 5.35 41.86
C GLY A 5 58.46 5.65 42.02
N LEU A 6 57.94 6.60 41.20
CA LEU A 6 56.54 6.82 41.01
C LEU A 6 56.07 5.91 39.85
N SER A 7 55.12 5.00 40.14
CA SER A 7 54.38 4.26 39.15
C SER A 7 53.16 5.07 38.73
N SER A 8 53.11 5.52 37.46
CA SER A 8 51.92 6.12 36.88
C SER A 8 51.01 5.03 36.33
N ALA A 9 49.86 4.89 36.95
CA ALA A 9 48.79 4.02 36.42
C ALA A 9 48.01 4.74 35.32
N LEU A 10 48.10 4.20 34.12
CA LEU A 10 47.32 4.66 32.95
C LEU A 10 45.90 4.05 33.05
N VAL A 11 44.92 4.88 33.34
CA VAL A 11 43.50 4.48 33.28
C VAL A 11 43.03 4.62 31.83
N LEU A 12 42.85 3.50 31.15
CA LEU A 12 42.18 3.44 29.86
C LEU A 12 40.67 3.56 30.10
N ALA A 13 40.12 4.73 29.80
CA ALA A 13 38.65 4.92 29.72
C ALA A 13 38.17 4.33 28.40
N GLY A 14 37.62 3.11 28.47
CA GLY A 14 36.92 2.51 27.35
C GLY A 14 35.60 3.25 27.10
N VAL A 15 35.52 3.98 25.99
CA VAL A 15 34.24 4.52 25.50
C VAL A 15 33.46 3.36 24.90
N PHE A 16 32.50 2.81 25.67
CA PHE A 16 31.49 1.93 25.12
C PHE A 16 30.53 2.77 24.25
N CYS A 17 30.75 2.72 22.94
CA CYS A 17 29.75 3.19 21.97
C CYS A 17 28.59 2.20 22.01
N VAL A 18 27.56 2.49 22.81
CA VAL A 18 26.30 1.77 22.77
C VAL A 18 25.61 2.21 21.47
N THR A 19 25.82 1.46 20.39
CA THR A 19 24.92 1.55 19.23
C THR A 19 23.56 1.08 19.70
N ALA A 20 22.64 2.02 19.91
CA ALA A 20 21.24 1.70 20.02
C ALA A 20 20.83 1.04 18.70
N ALA A 21 20.79 -0.28 18.68
CA ALA A 21 20.04 -0.99 17.68
C ALA A 21 18.59 -0.55 17.88
N ASN A 22 18.07 0.29 16.99
CA ASN A 22 16.63 0.48 16.85
C ASN A 22 16.08 -0.91 16.51
N ALA A 23 15.66 -1.66 17.52
CA ALA A 23 14.81 -2.79 17.31
C ALA A 23 13.52 -2.23 16.71
N THR A 24 13.38 -2.37 15.39
CA THR A 24 12.09 -2.21 14.74
C THR A 24 11.18 -3.25 15.38
N VAL A 25 10.22 -2.77 16.16
CA VAL A 25 9.14 -3.63 16.65
C VAL A 25 8.50 -4.21 15.38
N PRO A 26 8.38 -5.54 15.22
CA PRO A 26 7.71 -6.11 14.08
C PRO A 26 6.28 -5.59 14.07
N VAL A 27 5.97 -4.71 13.11
CA VAL A 27 4.61 -4.21 12.94
C VAL A 27 3.82 -5.36 12.32
N LYS A 28 2.76 -5.77 13.01
CA LYS A 28 1.83 -6.78 12.51
C LYS A 28 1.27 -6.29 11.19
N GLY A 29 1.58 -7.01 10.12
CA GLY A 29 1.05 -6.65 8.82
C GLY A 29 2.05 -6.23 7.76
N HIS A 30 3.31 -6.00 8.11
CA HIS A 30 4.37 -5.67 7.17
C HIS A 30 4.71 -6.88 6.28
N PRO A 31 5.05 -6.71 4.98
CA PRO A 31 5.44 -7.81 4.07
C PRO A 31 6.61 -8.64 4.58
N ASP A 32 7.44 -8.10 5.45
CA ASP A 32 8.52 -8.83 6.12
C ASP A 32 8.03 -9.75 7.25
N THR A 33 6.72 -9.74 7.57
CA THR A 33 6.13 -10.64 8.55
C THR A 33 5.30 -11.70 7.81
N PRO A 34 5.83 -12.93 7.59
CA PRO A 34 5.10 -13.97 6.88
C PRO A 34 3.74 -14.23 7.51
N GLY A 35 2.66 -13.98 6.77
CA GLY A 35 1.29 -14.33 7.14
C GLY A 35 0.41 -13.20 7.67
N GLN A 36 0.84 -11.96 7.65
CA GLN A 36 0.00 -10.83 8.10
C GLN A 36 0.09 -9.67 7.12
N SER A 37 -1.05 -9.17 6.70
CA SER A 37 -1.34 -8.11 5.78
C SER A 37 -0.49 -8.07 4.51
N ALA A 38 -1.07 -7.88 3.57
CA ALA A 38 -0.89 -7.56 2.21
C ALA A 38 -2.16 -8.05 1.56
N ASP A 39 -2.53 -7.47 0.50
CA ASP A 39 -3.66 -7.89 -0.31
C ASP A 39 -3.52 -9.40 -0.63
N ARG A 40 -4.03 -10.23 0.28
CA ARG A 40 -3.80 -11.68 0.23
C ARG A 40 -4.41 -12.25 -1.00
N VAL A 41 -3.66 -13.11 -1.68
CA VAL A 41 -4.20 -13.97 -2.74
C VAL A 41 -5.45 -14.68 -2.22
N PRO A 42 -6.63 -14.51 -2.86
CA PRO A 42 -7.86 -15.09 -2.37
C PRO A 42 -7.78 -16.62 -2.43
N ASN A 43 -8.09 -17.27 -1.31
CA ASN A 43 -8.35 -18.71 -1.28
C ASN A 43 -9.71 -18.99 -1.91
N GLY A 44 -9.77 -19.00 -3.25
CA GLY A 44 -10.95 -19.32 -4.02
C GLY A 44 -11.74 -18.10 -4.47
N ARG A 45 -11.96 -18.01 -5.78
CA ARG A 45 -12.81 -16.99 -6.40
C ARG A 45 -14.26 -17.31 -6.13
N GLY A 46 -14.90 -16.58 -5.23
CA GLY A 46 -16.34 -16.55 -5.07
C GLY A 46 -16.94 -15.36 -5.83
N TRP A 47 -17.22 -15.51 -7.12
CA TRP A 47 -18.02 -14.54 -7.85
C TRP A 47 -19.47 -14.59 -7.36
N GLY A 48 -20.02 -13.47 -6.93
CA GLY A 48 -21.44 -13.27 -6.76
C GLY A 48 -22.05 -13.75 -5.44
N VAL A 49 -21.31 -14.29 -4.51
CA VAL A 49 -21.74 -14.43 -3.12
C VAL A 49 -20.86 -13.49 -2.33
N ASP A 50 -21.47 -12.44 -1.80
CA ASP A 50 -20.85 -11.65 -0.75
C ASP A 50 -20.51 -12.67 0.37
N PRO A 51 -19.24 -13.09 0.55
CA PRO A 51 -18.94 -13.88 1.72
C PRO A 51 -19.30 -12.92 2.83
N ALA A 52 -20.24 -13.29 3.69
CA ALA A 52 -20.63 -12.50 4.84
C ALA A 52 -19.33 -11.94 5.39
N GLY A 53 -19.15 -10.60 5.24
CA GLY A 53 -17.87 -9.93 5.43
C GLY A 53 -17.23 -10.42 6.71
N PRO A 54 -15.93 -10.32 6.93
CA PRO A 54 -15.26 -11.03 7.98
C PRO A 54 -16.15 -11.06 9.20
N THR A 55 -16.62 -12.25 9.59
CA THR A 55 -17.60 -12.47 10.65
C THR A 55 -17.02 -12.16 12.04
N GLY A 56 -16.08 -11.22 12.08
CA GLY A 56 -15.67 -10.53 13.26
C GLY A 56 -16.82 -9.63 13.69
N ARG A 57 -17.75 -10.15 14.48
CA ARG A 57 -18.64 -9.30 15.24
C ARG A 57 -17.79 -8.23 15.90
N ALA A 58 -18.06 -6.97 15.59
CA ALA A 58 -17.50 -5.86 16.33
C ALA A 58 -17.63 -6.19 17.83
N LYS A 59 -16.52 -6.14 18.57
CA LYS A 59 -16.58 -6.23 20.02
C LYS A 59 -17.56 -5.16 20.49
N PRO A 60 -18.41 -5.43 21.49
CA PRO A 60 -19.27 -4.39 22.07
C PRO A 60 -18.39 -3.18 22.45
N GLY A 61 -18.56 -2.06 21.75
CA GLY A 61 -17.83 -0.81 21.98
C GLY A 61 -16.82 -0.38 20.92
N GLY A 62 -16.61 -1.17 19.82
CA GLY A 62 -15.70 -0.78 18.71
C GLY A 62 -16.26 -1.17 17.35
N ASN A 63 -15.88 -0.43 16.31
CA ASN A 63 -16.29 -0.70 14.91
C ASN A 63 -15.40 -1.71 14.17
N GLY A 64 -14.56 -2.45 14.89
CA GLY A 64 -13.74 -3.52 14.31
C GLY A 64 -12.36 -3.10 13.82
N ILE A 65 -11.98 -1.84 13.94
CA ILE A 65 -10.64 -1.29 13.70
C ILE A 65 -10.30 -0.29 14.81
N SER A 66 -9.03 -0.09 15.15
CA SER A 66 -8.63 0.76 16.27
C SER A 66 -7.47 1.67 15.88
N TYR A 67 -7.45 2.88 16.46
CA TYR A 67 -6.31 3.79 16.35
C TYR A 67 -5.25 3.44 17.39
N HIS A 68 -3.99 3.33 16.95
CA HIS A 68 -2.86 2.90 17.77
C HIS A 68 -1.85 4.03 18.04
N GLY A 69 -2.14 5.26 17.59
CA GLY A 69 -1.35 6.44 17.94
C GLY A 69 -0.39 6.95 16.86
N GLY A 70 -0.22 6.21 15.77
CA GLY A 70 0.63 6.60 14.64
C GLY A 70 0.07 7.78 13.84
N PRO A 71 0.83 8.28 12.85
CA PRO A 71 0.35 9.34 11.96
C PRO A 71 -0.71 8.82 10.99
N ILE A 72 -1.46 9.74 10.40
CA ILE A 72 -2.27 9.54 9.20
C ILE A 72 -1.86 10.60 8.17
N MET A 73 -2.12 10.38 6.88
CA MET A 73 -1.80 11.38 5.87
C MET A 73 -2.87 12.46 5.83
N LEU A 74 -2.45 13.68 6.05
CA LEU A 74 -3.31 14.87 6.06
C LEU A 74 -3.16 15.65 4.76
N ASN A 75 -4.13 16.56 4.49
CA ASN A 75 -4.16 17.38 3.27
C ASN A 75 -4.29 16.54 1.99
N THR A 76 -3.96 17.11 0.84
CA THR A 76 -3.95 16.39 -0.44
C THR A 76 -2.74 15.46 -0.50
N VAL A 77 -2.97 14.18 -0.69
CA VAL A 77 -1.93 13.16 -0.79
C VAL A 77 -1.38 13.12 -2.21
N GLY A 78 -0.07 13.20 -2.35
CA GLY A 78 0.62 13.03 -3.64
C GLY A 78 0.71 11.55 -4.03
N VAL A 79 0.40 11.22 -5.27
CA VAL A 79 0.64 9.89 -5.85
C VAL A 79 1.72 9.99 -6.92
N TYR A 80 2.70 9.12 -6.83
CA TYR A 80 3.82 9.02 -7.76
C TYR A 80 3.95 7.59 -8.28
N TYR A 81 4.13 7.41 -9.59
CA TYR A 81 4.32 6.09 -10.18
C TYR A 81 5.76 5.89 -10.64
N ILE A 82 6.30 4.71 -10.38
CA ILE A 82 7.58 4.23 -10.91
C ILE A 82 7.27 3.01 -11.76
N TRP A 83 7.30 3.20 -13.08
CA TRP A 83 7.05 2.15 -14.06
C TRP A 83 8.27 1.27 -14.19
N TYR A 84 8.31 0.19 -13.44
CA TYR A 84 9.44 -0.74 -13.41
C TYR A 84 9.28 -1.85 -14.43
N GLY A 85 10.29 -2.01 -15.30
CA GLY A 85 10.30 -3.02 -16.34
C GLY A 85 9.91 -2.48 -17.72
N ASN A 86 9.32 -3.32 -18.57
CA ASN A 86 8.94 -2.96 -19.94
C ASN A 86 7.44 -2.64 -20.05
N TRP A 87 7.11 -1.39 -20.23
CA TRP A 87 5.76 -0.89 -20.41
C TRP A 87 5.48 -0.37 -21.82
N SER A 88 6.39 -0.62 -22.79
CA SER A 88 6.24 -0.16 -24.17
C SER A 88 4.95 -0.71 -24.80
N GLY A 89 4.10 0.19 -25.30
CA GLY A 89 2.83 -0.17 -25.93
C GLY A 89 1.74 -0.71 -24.98
N ASN A 90 2.01 -0.76 -23.66
CA ASN A 90 1.04 -1.23 -22.67
C ASN A 90 0.08 -0.11 -22.25
N THR A 91 -1.23 -0.37 -22.33
CA THR A 91 -2.29 0.60 -21.96
C THR A 91 -2.40 0.85 -20.46
N ALA A 92 -1.73 0.06 -19.63
CA ALA A 92 -1.71 0.22 -18.18
C ALA A 92 -1.29 1.63 -17.74
N THR A 93 -0.35 2.25 -18.45
CA THR A 93 0.13 3.60 -18.11
C THR A 93 -0.99 4.65 -18.17
N SER A 94 -1.90 4.54 -19.15
CA SER A 94 -3.07 5.43 -19.22
C SER A 94 -4.17 5.01 -18.24
N ILE A 95 -4.44 3.71 -18.07
CA ILE A 95 -5.50 3.20 -17.19
C ILE A 95 -5.20 3.58 -15.72
N LEU A 96 -3.97 3.33 -15.25
CA LEU A 96 -3.56 3.64 -13.89
C LEU A 96 -3.32 5.14 -13.66
N GLY A 97 -2.87 5.86 -14.69
CA GLY A 97 -2.78 7.33 -14.63
C GLY A 97 -4.16 7.98 -14.47
N ASP A 98 -5.17 7.51 -15.21
CA ASP A 98 -6.54 7.96 -15.07
C ASP A 98 -7.14 7.60 -13.70
N LEU A 99 -6.82 6.42 -13.15
CA LEU A 99 -7.18 6.05 -11.77
C LEU A 99 -6.65 7.08 -10.77
N ALA A 100 -5.33 7.31 -10.75
CA ALA A 100 -4.70 8.22 -9.81
C ALA A 100 -5.16 9.67 -9.96
N GLY A 101 -5.45 10.09 -11.20
CA GLY A 101 -5.96 11.43 -11.49
C GLY A 101 -7.41 11.66 -11.07
N ASN A 102 -8.19 10.61 -10.84
CA ASN A 102 -9.64 10.73 -10.59
C ASN A 102 -10.12 10.08 -9.29
N ILE A 103 -9.28 9.35 -8.56
CA ILE A 103 -9.67 8.68 -7.31
C ILE A 103 -9.88 9.68 -6.17
N GLY A 104 -9.09 10.75 -6.10
CA GLY A 104 -9.19 11.80 -5.11
C GLY A 104 -10.55 12.51 -5.16
N GLY A 105 -11.18 12.74 -4.02
CA GLY A 105 -12.50 13.37 -3.90
C GLY A 105 -13.66 12.48 -4.36
N SER A 106 -13.39 11.27 -4.88
CA SER A 106 -14.45 10.33 -5.26
C SER A 106 -15.21 9.85 -4.02
N PRO A 107 -16.46 9.39 -4.16
CA PRO A 107 -17.18 8.76 -3.05
C PRO A 107 -16.45 7.57 -2.44
N TYR A 108 -15.63 6.87 -3.25
CA TYR A 108 -14.79 5.78 -2.77
C TYR A 108 -13.69 6.30 -1.84
N PHE A 109 -12.86 7.22 -2.29
CA PHE A 109 -11.73 7.71 -1.49
C PHE A 109 -12.17 8.51 -0.25
N ARG A 110 -13.40 9.07 -0.26
CA ARG A 110 -14.00 9.70 0.92
C ARG A 110 -14.24 8.74 2.09
N ILE A 111 -14.20 7.42 1.89
CA ILE A 111 -14.24 6.44 2.98
C ILE A 111 -13.13 6.77 4.01
N ASN A 112 -11.96 7.22 3.56
CA ASN A 112 -10.84 7.58 4.42
C ASN A 112 -11.12 8.78 5.33
N THR A 113 -12.06 9.65 4.98
CA THR A 113 -12.46 10.77 5.84
C THR A 113 -13.16 10.32 7.13
N THR A 114 -13.40 9.03 7.30
CA THR A 114 -13.89 8.46 8.56
C THR A 114 -12.76 8.09 9.54
N TYR A 115 -11.51 8.28 9.15
CA TYR A 115 -10.31 8.00 9.95
C TYR A 115 -9.67 9.28 10.43
N LYS A 116 -9.29 9.32 11.72
CA LYS A 116 -8.70 10.49 12.37
C LYS A 116 -7.52 10.13 13.25
N ASN A 117 -6.62 11.09 13.44
CA ASN A 117 -5.51 10.97 14.40
C ASN A 117 -5.93 11.34 15.83
N GLY A 118 -4.98 11.23 16.79
CA GLY A 118 -5.21 11.58 18.18
C GLY A 118 -5.57 13.06 18.44
N SER A 119 -5.30 13.95 17.48
CA SER A 119 -5.68 15.37 17.52
C SER A 119 -7.03 15.66 16.85
N ASN A 120 -7.82 14.63 16.53
CA ASN A 120 -9.09 14.71 15.79
C ASN A 120 -9.00 15.37 14.39
N GLN A 121 -7.84 15.29 13.74
CA GLN A 121 -7.69 15.66 12.34
C GLN A 121 -8.00 14.43 11.49
N PHE A 122 -8.76 14.61 10.42
CA PHE A 122 -9.20 13.52 9.54
C PHE A 122 -8.36 13.47 8.27
N VAL A 123 -8.24 12.28 7.67
CA VAL A 123 -7.76 12.14 6.29
C VAL A 123 -8.61 13.00 5.37
N SER A 124 -7.98 13.75 4.46
CA SER A 124 -8.68 14.78 3.67
C SER A 124 -9.61 14.26 2.58
N GLY A 125 -9.45 13.02 2.18
CA GLY A 125 -10.16 12.47 1.02
C GLY A 125 -9.68 12.99 -0.34
N ASN A 126 -8.60 13.77 -0.39
CA ASN A 126 -8.05 14.35 -1.62
C ASN A 126 -6.73 13.67 -2.02
N VAL A 127 -6.61 13.37 -3.31
CA VAL A 127 -5.42 12.80 -3.94
C VAL A 127 -5.07 13.61 -5.18
N ALA A 128 -3.80 13.78 -5.46
CA ALA A 128 -3.29 14.36 -6.69
C ALA A 128 -2.23 13.44 -7.30
N PHE A 129 -2.40 13.07 -8.56
CA PHE A 129 -1.33 12.42 -9.33
C PHE A 129 -0.27 13.47 -9.71
N LEU A 130 0.91 13.38 -9.12
CA LEU A 130 1.94 14.42 -9.20
C LEU A 130 3.10 14.06 -10.12
N GLY A 131 3.12 12.84 -10.66
CA GLY A 131 4.10 12.49 -11.66
C GLY A 131 4.49 11.02 -11.69
N SER A 132 5.30 10.68 -12.66
CA SER A 132 5.83 9.33 -12.81
C SER A 132 7.23 9.34 -13.44
N THR A 133 7.94 8.23 -13.25
CA THR A 133 9.21 7.94 -13.93
C THR A 133 9.27 6.48 -14.36
N THR A 134 10.26 6.12 -15.15
CA THR A 134 10.50 4.74 -15.59
C THR A 134 11.79 4.21 -15.01
N ASP A 135 11.81 2.91 -14.72
CA ASP A 135 13.02 2.17 -14.34
C ASP A 135 13.13 0.90 -15.21
N SER A 136 14.11 0.85 -16.10
CA SER A 136 14.31 -0.29 -17.01
C SER A 136 15.14 -1.36 -16.32
N TYR A 137 14.52 -2.10 -15.38
CA TYR A 137 15.09 -3.26 -14.70
C TYR A 137 16.39 -2.98 -13.91
N SER A 138 16.53 -1.82 -13.26
CA SER A 138 17.76 -1.48 -12.53
C SER A 138 18.14 -2.49 -11.45
N GLN A 139 17.18 -3.27 -10.96
CA GLN A 139 17.34 -4.30 -9.96
C GLN A 139 17.03 -5.73 -10.49
N GLY A 140 16.96 -5.90 -11.82
CA GLY A 140 16.64 -7.19 -12.48
C GLY A 140 15.14 -7.51 -12.46
N THR A 141 14.81 -8.77 -12.77
CA THR A 141 13.41 -9.23 -12.91
C THR A 141 12.87 -10.00 -11.69
N SER A 142 13.68 -10.13 -10.64
CA SER A 142 13.27 -10.74 -9.36
C SER A 142 13.65 -9.78 -8.23
N LEU A 143 12.68 -9.07 -7.71
CA LEU A 143 12.90 -8.02 -6.73
C LEU A 143 12.78 -8.57 -5.31
N SER A 144 13.75 -8.24 -4.45
CA SER A 144 13.57 -8.30 -3.00
C SER A 144 12.94 -6.98 -2.51
N ASP A 145 12.43 -6.95 -1.28
CA ASP A 145 11.88 -5.72 -0.70
C ASP A 145 12.96 -4.61 -0.59
N THR A 146 14.21 -5.00 -0.34
CA THR A 146 15.36 -4.09 -0.41
C THR A 146 15.58 -3.55 -1.82
N ALA A 147 15.43 -4.38 -2.85
CA ALA A 147 15.53 -3.94 -4.25
C ALA A 147 14.40 -2.96 -4.60
N ILE A 148 13.17 -3.21 -4.15
CA ILE A 148 12.03 -2.30 -4.34
C ILE A 148 12.31 -0.94 -3.68
N ARG A 149 12.79 -0.92 -2.45
CA ARG A 149 13.25 0.32 -1.80
C ARG A 149 14.36 1.02 -2.58
N THR A 150 15.28 0.27 -3.18
CA THR A 150 16.35 0.84 -4.03
C THR A 150 15.77 1.48 -5.28
N VAL A 151 14.76 0.88 -5.92
CA VAL A 151 14.04 1.46 -7.06
C VAL A 151 13.42 2.81 -6.67
N VAL A 152 12.73 2.90 -5.52
CA VAL A 152 12.20 4.17 -5.01
C VAL A 152 13.32 5.18 -4.77
N THR A 153 14.41 4.76 -4.13
CA THR A 153 15.58 5.64 -3.88
C THR A 153 16.17 6.20 -5.17
N ASN A 154 16.30 5.36 -6.18
CA ASN A 154 16.81 5.75 -7.49
C ASN A 154 15.87 6.75 -8.19
N ALA A 155 14.56 6.52 -8.13
CA ALA A 155 13.57 7.42 -8.70
C ALA A 155 13.60 8.82 -8.04
N LEU A 156 13.75 8.88 -6.72
CA LEU A 156 13.90 10.13 -5.97
C LEU A 156 15.22 10.85 -6.33
N ASN A 157 16.30 10.11 -6.51
CA ASN A 157 17.59 10.67 -6.93
C ASN A 157 17.60 11.11 -8.40
N ALA A 158 16.74 10.51 -9.23
CA ALA A 158 16.57 10.87 -10.65
C ALA A 158 15.60 12.05 -10.86
N GLY A 159 14.99 12.60 -9.81
CA GLY A 159 14.22 13.83 -9.88
C GLY A 159 12.74 13.74 -9.50
N LEU A 160 12.20 12.57 -9.12
CA LEU A 160 10.90 12.57 -8.44
C LEU A 160 11.00 13.39 -7.15
N PRO A 161 9.99 14.23 -6.84
CA PRO A 161 9.98 15.00 -5.61
C PRO A 161 10.13 14.12 -4.37
N ARG A 162 10.81 14.60 -3.33
CA ARG A 162 10.82 13.97 -2.00
C ARG A 162 9.66 14.53 -1.18
N ASP A 163 8.53 13.85 -1.26
CA ASP A 163 7.28 14.28 -0.65
C ASP A 163 6.93 13.35 0.53
N ALA A 164 7.02 13.87 1.76
CA ALA A 164 6.65 13.14 2.97
C ALA A 164 5.13 12.88 3.07
N ASN A 165 4.32 13.60 2.28
CA ASN A 165 2.87 13.40 2.15
C ASN A 165 2.50 12.74 0.81
N GLY A 166 3.44 12.02 0.20
CA GLY A 166 3.27 11.27 -1.03
C GLY A 166 3.38 9.77 -0.84
N VAL A 167 2.74 8.99 -1.73
CA VAL A 167 2.87 7.54 -1.83
C VAL A 167 3.48 7.20 -3.19
N TYR A 168 4.57 6.44 -3.18
CA TYR A 168 5.34 6.06 -4.38
C TYR A 168 5.07 4.61 -4.73
N PHE A 169 4.37 4.37 -5.81
CA PHE A 169 4.03 3.02 -6.28
C PHE A 169 5.08 2.50 -7.25
N VAL A 170 5.74 1.41 -6.90
CA VAL A 170 6.56 0.62 -7.83
C VAL A 170 5.62 -0.35 -8.55
N LEU A 171 5.31 -0.02 -9.81
CA LEU A 171 4.41 -0.77 -10.68
C LEU A 171 5.25 -1.63 -11.61
N THR A 172 5.17 -2.95 -11.49
CA THR A 172 6.04 -3.85 -12.27
C THR A 172 5.36 -4.39 -13.52
N SER A 173 6.13 -4.55 -14.61
CA SER A 173 5.65 -5.29 -15.78
C SER A 173 5.48 -6.78 -15.48
N ALA A 174 4.71 -7.50 -16.30
CA ALA A 174 4.30 -8.89 -16.04
C ALA A 174 5.45 -9.91 -15.96
N ASP A 175 6.62 -9.59 -16.52
CA ASP A 175 7.81 -10.42 -16.48
C ASP A 175 8.63 -10.26 -15.18
N VAL A 176 8.26 -9.31 -14.30
CA VAL A 176 8.94 -9.06 -13.03
C VAL A 176 8.21 -9.77 -11.89
N THR A 177 8.96 -10.36 -10.95
CA THR A 177 8.44 -10.95 -9.72
C THR A 177 9.01 -10.28 -8.48
N ALA A 178 8.37 -10.49 -7.32
CA ALA A 178 8.95 -10.16 -6.02
C ALA A 178 9.15 -11.44 -5.19
N SER A 179 10.36 -11.60 -4.67
CA SER A 179 10.79 -12.85 -4.01
C SER A 179 10.16 -13.04 -2.63
N SER A 180 9.57 -11.99 -2.04
CA SER A 180 8.90 -12.04 -0.75
C SER A 180 7.49 -12.66 -0.78
N GLY A 181 6.93 -12.96 -1.98
CA GLY A 181 5.68 -13.71 -2.06
C GLY A 181 4.64 -13.19 -3.05
N PHE A 182 5.00 -12.32 -3.99
CA PHE A 182 4.10 -11.89 -5.05
C PHE A 182 3.55 -13.11 -5.82
N CYS A 183 2.27 -13.11 -6.12
CA CYS A 183 1.50 -14.21 -6.70
C CYS A 183 1.20 -15.41 -5.79
N THR A 184 1.84 -15.53 -4.64
CA THR A 184 1.64 -16.65 -3.71
C THR A 184 1.11 -16.26 -2.36
N GLN A 185 1.46 -15.09 -1.88
CA GLN A 185 1.05 -14.56 -0.59
C GLN A 185 0.29 -13.24 -0.73
N TYR A 186 0.68 -12.39 -1.69
CA TYR A 186 0.11 -11.07 -1.90
C TYR A 186 0.11 -10.68 -3.38
N CYS A 187 -0.64 -9.63 -3.71
CA CYS A 187 -0.67 -8.96 -5.01
C CYS A 187 -0.01 -7.57 -4.98
N GLY A 188 -0.03 -6.92 -3.84
CA GLY A 188 0.65 -5.66 -3.52
C GLY A 188 0.92 -5.55 -2.03
N TRP A 189 1.59 -4.49 -1.63
CA TRP A 189 1.83 -4.09 -0.25
C TRP A 189 2.30 -2.64 -0.17
N HIS A 190 2.11 -2.00 0.97
CA HIS A 190 2.70 -0.68 1.24
C HIS A 190 3.58 -0.72 2.50
N THR A 191 4.47 0.27 2.60
CA THR A 191 5.35 0.48 3.75
C THR A 191 5.94 1.88 3.72
N HIS A 192 6.82 2.18 4.65
CA HIS A 192 7.59 3.41 4.70
C HIS A 192 9.06 3.20 5.00
N ALA A 193 9.90 4.18 4.68
CA ALA A 193 11.30 4.18 5.07
C ALA A 193 11.87 5.60 5.07
N SER A 194 12.86 5.85 5.94
CA SER A 194 13.68 7.05 5.82
C SER A 194 14.61 6.93 4.62
N ILE A 195 14.38 7.77 3.60
CA ILE A 195 15.19 7.84 2.38
C ILE A 195 15.71 9.27 2.24
N GLY A 196 17.02 9.45 2.39
CA GLY A 196 17.65 10.77 2.35
C GLY A 196 17.13 11.73 3.44
N GLY A 197 16.78 11.22 4.60
CA GLY A 197 16.29 11.99 5.75
C GLY A 197 14.79 12.34 5.69
N THR A 198 14.08 11.95 4.63
CA THR A 198 12.63 12.09 4.51
C THR A 198 11.97 10.74 4.73
N ASP A 199 10.90 10.69 5.50
CA ASP A 199 10.06 9.51 5.64
C ASP A 199 9.18 9.38 4.40
N ILE A 200 9.47 8.35 3.59
CA ILE A 200 8.85 8.08 2.29
C ILE A 200 7.94 6.87 2.41
N LYS A 201 6.66 7.06 2.08
CA LYS A 201 5.67 5.99 1.97
C LYS A 201 5.73 5.42 0.55
N TYR A 202 5.85 4.12 0.43
CA TYR A 202 5.91 3.48 -0.88
C TYR A 202 5.21 2.14 -0.89
N SER A 203 4.82 1.72 -2.07
CA SER A 203 4.06 0.50 -2.31
C SER A 203 4.68 -0.27 -3.47
N PHE A 204 4.58 -1.59 -3.41
CA PHE A 204 4.80 -2.49 -4.54
C PHE A 204 3.45 -2.97 -5.06
N VAL A 205 3.24 -2.89 -6.36
CA VAL A 205 2.08 -3.50 -7.04
C VAL A 205 2.58 -4.26 -8.25
N GLY A 206 2.50 -5.60 -8.16
CA GLY A 206 2.88 -6.47 -9.27
C GLY A 206 1.80 -6.53 -10.34
N ASN A 207 2.21 -6.75 -11.59
CA ASN A 207 1.25 -6.94 -12.68
C ASN A 207 0.57 -8.32 -12.58
N PRO A 208 -0.74 -8.39 -12.38
CA PRO A 208 -1.51 -9.62 -12.27
C PRO A 208 -1.46 -10.54 -13.50
N ASP A 209 -1.15 -10.04 -14.71
CA ASP A 209 -0.97 -10.87 -15.90
C ASP A 209 0.10 -11.96 -15.69
N ARG A 210 0.98 -11.80 -14.70
CA ARG A 210 1.94 -12.82 -14.26
C ARG A 210 1.25 -14.02 -13.59
N CYS A 211 0.17 -13.77 -12.87
CA CYS A 211 -0.57 -14.78 -12.11
C CYS A 211 -2.07 -14.47 -12.08
N PRO A 212 -2.75 -14.57 -13.23
CA PRO A 212 -4.14 -14.15 -13.34
C PRO A 212 -5.07 -14.86 -12.36
N SER A 213 -4.82 -16.15 -12.09
CA SER A 213 -5.62 -16.91 -11.12
C SER A 213 -5.47 -16.43 -9.69
N ALA A 214 -4.40 -15.72 -9.36
CA ALA A 214 -4.13 -15.23 -8.01
C ALA A 214 -4.55 -13.75 -7.84
N CYS A 215 -4.21 -12.88 -8.78
CA CYS A 215 -4.23 -11.44 -8.58
C CYS A 215 -5.15 -10.67 -9.54
N GLU A 216 -5.82 -11.31 -10.51
CA GLU A 216 -6.87 -10.67 -11.30
C GLU A 216 -8.25 -10.92 -10.69
N GLN A 217 -9.06 -9.89 -10.56
CA GLN A 217 -10.46 -10.02 -10.14
C GLN A 217 -11.36 -10.58 -11.25
N GLN A 218 -10.96 -10.46 -12.51
CA GLN A 218 -11.65 -11.03 -13.67
C GLN A 218 -10.72 -11.08 -14.89
N THR A 219 -10.97 -12.04 -15.77
CA THR A 219 -10.16 -12.23 -17.00
C THR A 219 -10.58 -11.34 -18.16
N THR A 220 -11.85 -10.85 -18.18
CA THR A 220 -12.34 -9.84 -19.10
C THR A 220 -12.53 -8.56 -18.30
N SER A 221 -11.85 -7.49 -18.68
CA SER A 221 -11.80 -6.27 -17.88
C SER A 221 -12.45 -5.06 -18.57
N PRO A 222 -12.97 -4.09 -17.82
CA PRO A 222 -13.69 -2.94 -18.40
C PRO A 222 -12.83 -2.11 -19.36
N ASN A 223 -11.54 -2.03 -19.11
CA ASN A 223 -10.62 -1.22 -19.91
C ASN A 223 -9.83 -2.04 -20.95
N GLY A 224 -10.16 -3.34 -21.10
CA GLY A 224 -9.53 -4.20 -22.09
C GLY A 224 -8.08 -4.62 -21.79
N ASN A 225 -7.65 -4.47 -20.54
CA ASN A 225 -6.34 -4.88 -20.05
C ASN A 225 -6.51 -5.42 -18.61
N ALA A 226 -6.62 -6.74 -18.49
CA ALA A 226 -6.97 -7.39 -17.24
C ALA A 226 -5.91 -7.16 -16.15
N GLY A 227 -4.62 -7.23 -16.51
CA GLY A 227 -3.54 -6.93 -15.59
C GLY A 227 -3.58 -5.49 -15.08
N ALA A 228 -3.82 -4.51 -15.96
CA ALA A 228 -3.93 -3.11 -15.55
C ALA A 228 -5.16 -2.86 -14.67
N ASP A 229 -6.31 -3.44 -15.01
CA ASP A 229 -7.51 -3.33 -14.18
C ASP A 229 -7.37 -4.06 -12.85
N GLY A 230 -6.61 -5.17 -12.81
CA GLY A 230 -6.18 -5.83 -11.59
C GLY A 230 -5.32 -4.93 -10.72
N MET A 231 -4.27 -4.36 -11.31
CA MET A 231 -3.41 -3.39 -10.63
C MET A 231 -4.21 -2.18 -10.10
N ALA A 232 -5.23 -1.71 -10.83
CA ALA A 232 -6.05 -0.59 -10.38
C ALA A 232 -6.73 -0.87 -9.03
N SER A 233 -7.25 -2.09 -8.83
CA SER A 233 -7.83 -2.51 -7.56
C SER A 233 -6.79 -2.59 -6.44
N ILE A 234 -5.59 -3.08 -6.75
CA ILE A 234 -4.50 -3.19 -5.76
C ILE A 234 -3.94 -1.80 -5.42
N VAL A 235 -3.70 -0.92 -6.41
CA VAL A 235 -3.27 0.47 -6.16
C VAL A 235 -4.27 1.21 -5.28
N ALA A 236 -5.58 1.03 -5.51
CA ALA A 236 -6.61 1.62 -4.68
C ALA A 236 -6.54 1.09 -3.24
N HIS A 237 -6.38 -0.24 -3.05
CA HIS A 237 -6.23 -0.91 -1.76
C HIS A 237 -5.04 -0.32 -0.97
N GLU A 238 -3.84 -0.38 -1.54
CA GLU A 238 -2.62 0.09 -0.89
C GLU A 238 -2.63 1.61 -0.61
N LEU A 239 -3.29 2.40 -1.46
CA LEU A 239 -3.45 3.83 -1.24
C LEU A 239 -4.38 4.13 -0.06
N GLU A 240 -5.50 3.39 0.06
CA GLU A 240 -6.44 3.51 1.19
C GLU A 240 -5.76 3.19 2.53
N GLU A 241 -4.91 2.17 2.56
CA GLU A 241 -4.15 1.78 3.74
C GLU A 241 -3.06 2.81 4.06
N ALA A 242 -2.25 3.19 3.06
CA ALA A 242 -1.18 4.16 3.26
C ALA A 242 -1.67 5.50 3.81
N VAL A 243 -2.89 5.97 3.49
CA VAL A 243 -3.38 7.25 4.02
C VAL A 243 -3.90 7.14 5.44
N THR A 244 -4.33 5.96 5.89
CA THR A 244 -4.84 5.74 7.25
C THR A 244 -3.80 5.16 8.20
N ASP A 245 -2.78 4.48 7.66
CA ASP A 245 -1.69 3.85 8.41
C ASP A 245 -0.32 3.94 7.71
N PRO A 246 0.16 5.16 7.38
CA PRO A 246 1.34 5.36 6.55
C PRO A 246 2.63 4.78 7.12
N ASP A 247 2.72 4.63 8.43
CA ASP A 247 3.89 4.17 9.16
C ASP A 247 3.62 2.83 9.88
N LEU A 248 2.54 2.13 9.51
CA LEU A 248 2.15 0.80 10.00
C LEU A 248 1.95 0.76 11.54
N ASN A 249 1.45 1.85 12.11
CA ASN A 249 1.27 2.01 13.56
C ASN A 249 0.06 2.89 13.94
N ALA A 250 -0.87 3.15 12.99
CA ALA A 250 -2.03 4.00 13.22
C ALA A 250 -3.37 3.25 13.23
N TRP A 251 -3.89 2.77 12.10
CA TRP A 251 -5.23 2.19 12.05
C TRP A 251 -5.24 0.74 11.56
N TYR A 252 -5.36 -0.21 12.48
CA TYR A 252 -5.51 -1.64 12.20
C TYR A 252 -6.33 -2.36 13.28
N ASP A 253 -6.79 -3.57 12.97
CA ASP A 253 -7.52 -4.41 13.92
C ASP A 253 -6.55 -5.22 14.81
N ASN A 254 -7.08 -6.00 15.76
CA ASN A 254 -6.28 -6.79 16.68
C ASN A 254 -5.50 -7.95 16.03
N ARG A 255 -5.69 -8.20 14.75
CA ARG A 255 -4.93 -9.16 13.93
C ARG A 255 -3.95 -8.47 13.00
N GLY A 256 -3.93 -7.13 12.99
CA GLY A 256 -3.11 -6.31 12.12
C GLY A 256 -3.73 -6.00 10.76
N TYR A 257 -5.02 -6.32 10.53
CA TYR A 257 -5.70 -5.96 9.29
C TYR A 257 -6.06 -4.48 9.26
N GLU A 258 -5.68 -3.83 8.18
CA GLU A 258 -5.96 -2.43 7.90
C GLU A 258 -7.34 -2.25 7.28
N ASN A 259 -7.66 -1.05 6.86
CA ASN A 259 -9.02 -0.73 6.38
C ASN A 259 -9.40 -1.49 5.09
N ALA A 260 -8.51 -1.58 4.11
CA ALA A 260 -8.79 -2.27 2.87
C ALA A 260 -8.73 -3.80 3.03
N ASP A 261 -7.78 -4.32 3.84
CA ASP A 261 -7.68 -5.74 4.20
C ASP A 261 -8.98 -6.32 4.75
N LYS A 262 -9.71 -5.54 5.56
CA LYS A 262 -10.97 -5.98 6.15
C LYS A 262 -12.05 -6.27 5.11
N CYS A 263 -11.90 -5.72 3.92
CA CYS A 263 -12.85 -5.81 2.81
C CYS A 263 -12.24 -6.45 1.55
N ALA A 264 -11.01 -6.96 1.66
CA ALA A 264 -10.23 -7.48 0.55
C ALA A 264 -11.02 -8.50 -0.29
N TRP A 265 -10.89 -8.39 -1.62
CA TRP A 265 -11.53 -9.27 -2.61
C TRP A 265 -13.06 -9.30 -2.54
N THR A 266 -13.67 -8.29 -1.96
CA THR A 266 -15.13 -8.08 -1.99
C THR A 266 -15.45 -6.83 -2.80
N PHE A 267 -16.42 -6.92 -3.71
CA PHE A 267 -16.68 -5.87 -4.70
C PHE A 267 -18.06 -5.22 -4.55
N GLY A 268 -18.94 -5.81 -3.73
CA GLY A 268 -20.31 -5.33 -3.56
C GLY A 268 -21.16 -5.51 -4.82
N THR A 269 -22.12 -4.63 -5.01
CA THR A 269 -22.97 -4.63 -6.21
C THR A 269 -22.18 -4.16 -7.43
N THR A 270 -22.21 -4.96 -8.49
CA THR A 270 -21.55 -4.67 -9.76
C THR A 270 -22.54 -4.36 -10.85
N GLN A 271 -22.06 -3.71 -11.91
CA GLN A 271 -22.72 -3.50 -13.19
C GLN A 271 -21.93 -4.23 -14.27
N THR A 272 -22.58 -4.51 -15.40
CA THR A 272 -21.95 -5.18 -16.54
C THR A 272 -21.64 -4.18 -17.63
N ALA A 273 -20.38 -4.12 -18.03
CA ALA A 273 -19.92 -3.32 -19.16
C ALA A 273 -20.33 -3.97 -20.51
N PRO A 274 -20.31 -3.23 -21.63
CA PRO A 274 -20.71 -3.77 -22.96
C PRO A 274 -19.93 -4.99 -23.41
N ASN A 275 -18.70 -5.17 -22.93
CA ASN A 275 -17.85 -6.34 -23.22
C ASN A 275 -18.08 -7.54 -22.28
N GLY A 276 -19.07 -7.44 -21.39
CA GLY A 276 -19.43 -8.48 -20.44
C GLY A 276 -18.63 -8.48 -19.12
N SER A 277 -17.64 -7.58 -18.98
CA SER A 277 -16.89 -7.45 -17.72
C SER A 277 -17.74 -6.77 -16.63
N GLN A 278 -17.35 -6.99 -15.37
CA GLN A 278 -17.98 -6.34 -14.23
C GLN A 278 -17.23 -5.07 -13.84
N TYR A 279 -17.97 -4.08 -13.34
CA TYR A 279 -17.40 -2.89 -12.70
C TYR A 279 -18.32 -2.42 -11.55
N ASN A 280 -17.78 -1.69 -10.60
CA ASN A 280 -18.55 -1.15 -9.47
C ASN A 280 -18.34 0.37 -9.29
N MET A 281 -17.45 0.98 -10.06
CA MET A 281 -17.29 2.44 -10.05
C MET A 281 -16.85 2.99 -11.40
N THR A 282 -17.12 4.29 -11.58
CA THR A 282 -16.61 5.08 -12.69
C THR A 282 -15.77 6.23 -12.13
N LEU A 283 -14.53 6.33 -12.58
CA LEU A 283 -13.60 7.42 -12.22
C LEU A 283 -13.18 8.11 -13.52
N GLY A 284 -13.45 9.40 -13.62
CA GLY A 284 -13.31 10.11 -14.88
C GLY A 284 -14.17 9.48 -15.97
N SER A 285 -13.55 9.02 -17.06
CA SER A 285 -14.22 8.35 -18.17
C SER A 285 -14.11 6.81 -18.12
N ARG A 286 -13.44 6.23 -17.13
CA ARG A 286 -13.19 4.80 -17.08
C ARG A 286 -14.02 4.09 -16.00
N GLN A 287 -14.36 2.85 -16.30
CA GLN A 287 -15.03 1.91 -15.40
C GLN A 287 -13.99 1.01 -14.75
N TYR A 288 -14.12 0.76 -13.44
CA TYR A 288 -13.21 -0.08 -12.67
C TYR A 288 -13.98 -1.05 -11.78
N LEU A 289 -13.40 -2.21 -11.53
CA LEU A 289 -13.84 -3.15 -10.50
C LEU A 289 -12.85 -3.07 -9.34
N ILE A 290 -13.18 -2.28 -8.34
CA ILE A 290 -12.30 -2.00 -7.18
C ILE A 290 -12.83 -2.71 -5.95
N GLN A 291 -11.93 -3.26 -5.14
CA GLN A 291 -12.26 -3.85 -3.84
C GLN A 291 -12.93 -2.81 -2.94
N ARG A 292 -13.87 -3.27 -2.09
CA ARG A 292 -14.46 -2.42 -1.06
C ARG A 292 -13.41 -2.02 -0.03
N ASN A 293 -13.69 -0.94 0.68
CA ASN A 293 -12.89 -0.50 1.80
C ASN A 293 -13.75 -0.36 3.07
N TRP A 294 -13.13 -0.36 4.25
CA TRP A 294 -13.81 -0.30 5.54
C TRP A 294 -14.17 1.15 5.90
N VAL A 295 -15.46 1.42 5.98
CA VAL A 295 -16.00 2.69 6.52
C VAL A 295 -15.89 2.64 8.03
N ASN A 296 -15.11 3.53 8.64
CA ASN A 296 -14.90 3.63 10.09
C ASN A 296 -15.97 4.49 10.78
N ALA A 297 -17.23 4.31 10.40
CA ALA A 297 -18.39 5.02 10.94
C ALA A 297 -19.56 4.05 11.10
N SER A 298 -20.60 4.44 11.87
CA SER A 298 -21.86 3.70 11.98
C SER A 298 -21.72 2.21 12.35
N GLY A 299 -20.69 1.86 13.13
CA GLY A 299 -20.44 0.49 13.57
C GLY A 299 -19.48 -0.31 12.68
N GLY A 300 -19.01 0.29 11.58
CA GLY A 300 -18.04 -0.29 10.64
C GLY A 300 -18.67 -1.23 9.62
N TYR A 301 -18.37 -1.04 8.35
CA TYR A 301 -18.85 -1.89 7.24
C TYR A 301 -17.99 -1.69 5.99
N CYS A 302 -18.03 -2.67 5.08
CA CYS A 302 -17.37 -2.60 3.78
C CYS A 302 -18.22 -1.88 2.75
N ALA A 303 -17.67 -0.90 2.03
CA ALA A 303 -18.35 -0.15 0.98
C ALA A 303 -17.42 0.23 -0.17
N VAL A 304 -18.00 0.64 -1.29
CA VAL A 304 -17.32 1.30 -2.42
C VAL A 304 -17.60 2.80 -2.46
N SER A 305 -18.29 3.33 -1.44
CA SER A 305 -18.59 4.76 -1.36
C SER A 305 -18.94 5.21 0.04
N TYR A 306 -18.61 6.47 0.35
CA TYR A 306 -19.04 7.17 1.55
C TYR A 306 -19.46 8.60 1.15
N PRO A 307 -20.53 9.17 1.77
CA PRO A 307 -21.08 10.48 1.42
C PRO A 307 -20.09 11.64 1.42
#